data_5faeb60b708f8b3ef41d468f209b7a11
#
_entry.id   5faeb60b708f8b3ef41d468f209b7a11
#
_cell.length_a   1.000
_cell.length_b   1.000
_cell.length_c   1.000
_cell.angle_alpha   90.00
_cell.angle_beta   90.00
_cell.angle_gamma   90.00
#
_symmetry.space_group_name_H-M   'P 1'
#
loop_
_entity.id
_entity.type
_entity.pdbx_description
1 polymer ?
#
loop_
_entity_poly.entity_id
_entity_poly.type
_entity_poly.pdbx_seq_one_letter_code
_entity_poly.pdbx_strand_id
1 'polypeptide(L)'
;VSATSGGRKLRAGLIGLGAMGRNHARVLSNLDGVELVGVVDPAGDVTGTLRAPVVPELSDLLALGVDYAVVACPTALHESIGLELAANGVCALIEKPLAQSVEAATKLVEAFETAGLVAGVGHIERYNPALQSLRTRLEAGELGEVFQVVTRRQGPFPHRIADVGVVMDLATHDIDLTAWVTGRDYTSVAARTVSRSGRLHEDMVAVVGQLSDGTMVNHLVNWLSPLKERSTVVTGDKGCFIADTLTADLTFYANAAIDTEWEALRAFRGVAEGDMVRYAIPKREPLLVEHERFRDAVEGKQSDIVTLRQGLRTVQVAAALLESASDGKVVSVAASGSDAEPALR
;
A
#
# COMPACT_ATOMS: atom_id res chain seq x y z
N VAL A 1 10.90 -30.59 19.30
CA VAL A 1 11.85 -30.80 18.20
C VAL A 1 10.99 -31.04 16.97
N SER A 2 10.65 -29.97 16.23
CA SER A 2 9.91 -30.06 14.98
C SER A 2 10.94 -30.28 13.87
N ALA A 3 10.83 -31.40 13.16
CA ALA A 3 11.66 -31.73 12.02
C ALA A 3 11.36 -30.73 10.90
N THR A 4 12.31 -29.91 10.54
CA THR A 4 12.28 -29.08 9.33
C THR A 4 12.33 -30.01 8.14
N SER A 5 11.24 -30.08 7.38
CA SER A 5 11.23 -30.66 6.04
C SER A 5 12.24 -29.88 5.19
N GLY A 6 13.34 -30.48 4.81
CA GLY A 6 14.41 -29.86 4.01
C GLY A 6 13.98 -29.61 2.58
N GLY A 7 13.04 -28.70 2.35
CA GLY A 7 12.71 -28.16 1.02
C GLY A 7 13.84 -27.24 0.53
N ARG A 8 14.06 -27.17 -0.78
CA ARG A 8 14.96 -26.20 -1.41
C ARG A 8 14.52 -24.79 -0.99
N LYS A 9 15.47 -23.94 -0.54
CA LYS A 9 15.18 -22.53 -0.34
C LYS A 9 14.85 -21.84 -1.65
N LEU A 10 13.88 -20.93 -1.63
CA LEU A 10 13.62 -20.04 -2.77
C LEU A 10 14.79 -19.08 -2.96
N ARG A 11 15.20 -18.89 -4.20
CA ARG A 11 16.30 -18.02 -4.59
C ARG A 11 15.74 -16.64 -4.94
N ALA A 12 15.99 -15.66 -4.09
CA ALA A 12 15.51 -14.30 -4.27
C ALA A 12 16.58 -13.40 -4.90
N GLY A 13 16.17 -12.58 -5.86
CA GLY A 13 16.94 -11.46 -6.36
C GLY A 13 16.41 -10.13 -5.80
N LEU A 14 17.24 -9.08 -5.79
CA LEU A 14 16.82 -7.72 -5.44
C LEU A 14 17.34 -6.77 -6.49
N ILE A 15 16.50 -5.85 -6.96
CA ILE A 15 16.86 -4.80 -7.93
C ILE A 15 16.68 -3.44 -7.27
N GLY A 16 17.79 -2.74 -7.04
CA GLY A 16 17.87 -1.44 -6.36
C GLY A 16 18.28 -1.56 -4.89
N LEU A 17 19.28 -0.76 -4.48
CA LEU A 17 19.79 -0.62 -3.11
C LEU A 17 19.56 0.77 -2.53
N GLY A 18 18.54 1.45 -2.99
CA GLY A 18 18.04 2.69 -2.39
C GLY A 18 17.54 2.47 -0.95
N ALA A 19 16.84 3.45 -0.39
CA ALA A 19 16.35 3.36 1.00
C ALA A 19 15.47 2.13 1.25
N MET A 20 14.52 1.83 0.33
CA MET A 20 13.67 0.64 0.45
C MET A 20 14.45 -0.63 0.10
N GLY A 21 15.28 -0.63 -0.93
CA GLY A 21 16.07 -1.80 -1.30
C GLY A 21 16.93 -2.33 -0.15
N ARG A 22 17.56 -1.46 0.64
CA ARG A 22 18.31 -1.88 1.83
C ARG A 22 17.42 -2.53 2.90
N ASN A 23 16.17 -2.06 3.07
CA ASN A 23 15.23 -2.70 3.99
C ASN A 23 14.81 -4.08 3.47
N HIS A 24 14.53 -4.21 2.17
CA HIS A 24 14.26 -5.49 1.53
C HIS A 24 15.45 -6.45 1.67
N ALA A 25 16.68 -5.99 1.39
CA ALA A 25 17.89 -6.80 1.55
C ALA A 25 18.06 -7.35 2.97
N ARG A 26 17.82 -6.49 3.99
CA ARG A 26 17.86 -6.89 5.41
C ARG A 26 16.83 -7.99 5.71
N VAL A 27 15.60 -7.83 5.23
CA VAL A 27 14.54 -8.80 5.48
C VAL A 27 14.83 -10.10 4.72
N LEU A 28 15.15 -10.05 3.43
CA LEU A 28 15.45 -11.21 2.60
C LEU A 28 16.62 -12.04 3.14
N SER A 29 17.66 -11.37 3.68
CA SER A 29 18.83 -12.05 4.26
C SER A 29 18.52 -12.85 5.52
N ASN A 30 17.36 -12.61 6.17
CA ASN A 30 16.95 -13.25 7.40
C ASN A 30 15.63 -14.01 7.28
N LEU A 31 15.05 -14.07 6.09
CA LEU A 31 13.75 -14.70 5.87
C LEU A 31 13.91 -16.22 5.75
N ASP A 32 13.23 -16.96 6.63
CA ASP A 32 13.23 -18.41 6.60
C ASP A 32 12.71 -18.95 5.26
N GLY A 33 13.39 -19.96 4.72
CA GLY A 33 13.04 -20.59 3.44
C GLY A 33 13.48 -19.79 2.21
N VAL A 34 14.20 -18.68 2.37
CA VAL A 34 14.67 -17.83 1.26
C VAL A 34 16.20 -17.68 1.34
N GLU A 35 16.82 -17.52 0.17
CA GLU A 35 18.23 -17.17 0.00
C GLU A 35 18.31 -15.97 -0.94
N LEU A 36 18.83 -14.84 -0.47
CA LEU A 36 19.16 -13.68 -1.30
C LEU A 36 20.43 -14.00 -2.08
N VAL A 37 20.28 -14.33 -3.39
CA VAL A 37 21.38 -14.84 -4.22
C VAL A 37 22.13 -13.76 -4.98
N GLY A 38 21.55 -12.58 -5.15
CA GLY A 38 22.19 -11.47 -5.84
C GLY A 38 21.37 -10.19 -5.75
N VAL A 39 22.06 -9.07 -5.96
CA VAL A 39 21.45 -7.73 -5.96
C VAL A 39 21.93 -6.97 -7.17
N VAL A 40 21.05 -6.26 -7.85
CA VAL A 40 21.39 -5.34 -8.95
C VAL A 40 21.32 -3.92 -8.45
N ASP A 41 22.43 -3.20 -8.49
CA ASP A 41 22.45 -1.75 -8.26
C ASP A 41 23.67 -1.14 -8.96
N PRO A 42 23.50 -0.13 -9.83
CA PRO A 42 24.62 0.48 -10.55
C PRO A 42 25.61 1.22 -9.63
N ALA A 43 25.19 1.62 -8.43
CA ALA A 43 26.08 2.25 -7.44
C ALA A 43 26.83 1.22 -6.57
N GLY A 44 26.49 -0.07 -6.71
CA GLY A 44 27.03 -1.14 -5.87
C GLY A 44 26.56 -1.08 -4.40
N ASP A 45 27.13 -1.91 -3.53
CA ASP A 45 26.88 -1.83 -2.09
C ASP A 45 27.76 -0.76 -1.45
N VAL A 46 27.26 0.47 -1.41
CA VAL A 46 27.96 1.63 -0.80
C VAL A 46 28.22 1.41 0.70
N THR A 47 27.42 0.56 1.36
CA THR A 47 27.55 0.30 2.82
C THR A 47 28.47 -0.86 3.16
N GLY A 48 28.74 -1.74 2.19
CA GLY A 48 29.55 -2.96 2.38
C GLY A 48 28.93 -3.95 3.38
N THR A 49 27.61 -3.91 3.59
CA THR A 49 26.92 -4.72 4.60
C THR A 49 26.22 -5.96 4.05
N LEU A 50 26.12 -6.07 2.73
CA LEU A 50 25.47 -7.19 2.08
C LEU A 50 26.39 -8.43 2.04
N ARG A 51 25.77 -9.60 2.28
CA ARG A 51 26.43 -10.90 2.08
C ARG A 51 26.26 -11.42 0.66
N ALA A 52 25.14 -11.06 0.00
CA ALA A 52 24.88 -11.43 -1.37
C ALA A 52 25.74 -10.59 -2.35
N PRO A 53 26.19 -11.15 -3.48
CA PRO A 53 26.94 -10.42 -4.48
C PRO A 53 26.08 -9.30 -5.09
N VAL A 54 26.70 -8.15 -5.34
CA VAL A 54 26.09 -7.09 -6.16
C VAL A 54 26.61 -7.27 -7.59
N VAL A 55 25.66 -7.41 -8.52
CA VAL A 55 25.93 -7.60 -9.96
C VAL A 55 25.52 -6.33 -10.73
N PRO A 56 26.19 -6.00 -11.85
CA PRO A 56 25.94 -4.75 -12.56
C PRO A 56 24.61 -4.73 -13.31
N GLU A 57 24.20 -5.86 -13.89
CA GLU A 57 23.08 -5.93 -14.83
C GLU A 57 22.02 -6.96 -14.38
N LEU A 58 20.77 -6.75 -14.84
CA LEU A 58 19.68 -7.68 -14.58
C LEU A 58 19.96 -9.08 -15.17
N SER A 59 20.57 -9.15 -16.34
CA SER A 59 20.98 -10.40 -16.98
C SER A 59 21.93 -11.23 -16.12
N ASP A 60 22.83 -10.58 -15.37
CA ASP A 60 23.75 -11.27 -14.46
C ASP A 60 22.99 -11.87 -13.27
N LEU A 61 21.99 -11.14 -12.73
CA LEU A 61 21.12 -11.64 -11.69
C LEU A 61 20.30 -12.84 -12.17
N LEU A 62 19.73 -12.75 -13.37
CA LEU A 62 18.97 -13.85 -13.98
C LEU A 62 19.83 -15.09 -14.20
N ALA A 63 21.11 -14.92 -14.59
CA ALA A 63 22.06 -16.02 -14.76
C ALA A 63 22.37 -16.76 -13.43
N LEU A 64 22.15 -16.12 -12.28
CA LEU A 64 22.24 -16.80 -10.98
C LEU A 64 21.07 -17.77 -10.75
N GLY A 65 19.99 -17.72 -11.53
CA GLY A 65 18.83 -18.60 -11.41
C GLY A 65 17.97 -18.20 -10.20
N VAL A 66 17.18 -17.14 -10.33
CA VAL A 66 16.26 -16.63 -9.30
C VAL A 66 14.85 -17.20 -9.50
N ASP A 67 14.18 -17.55 -8.41
CA ASP A 67 12.77 -17.97 -8.41
C ASP A 67 11.85 -16.75 -8.41
N TYR A 68 12.27 -15.69 -7.72
CA TYR A 68 11.57 -14.40 -7.73
C TYR A 68 12.53 -13.23 -7.50
N ALA A 69 12.12 -12.04 -7.89
CA ALA A 69 12.86 -10.82 -7.66
C ALA A 69 12.01 -9.75 -6.99
N VAL A 70 12.66 -8.95 -6.13
CA VAL A 70 12.05 -7.73 -5.56
C VAL A 70 12.56 -6.53 -6.35
N VAL A 71 11.63 -5.73 -6.88
CA VAL A 71 11.93 -4.54 -7.68
C VAL A 71 11.76 -3.31 -6.80
N ALA A 72 12.86 -2.75 -6.29
CA ALA A 72 12.91 -1.59 -5.39
C ALA A 72 13.79 -0.45 -5.95
N CYS A 73 13.86 -0.36 -7.28
CA CYS A 73 14.52 0.69 -8.05
C CYS A 73 13.58 1.91 -8.25
N PRO A 74 14.02 2.99 -8.92
CA PRO A 74 13.13 4.10 -9.28
C PRO A 74 11.94 3.64 -10.13
N THR A 75 10.76 4.24 -9.87
CA THR A 75 9.47 3.86 -10.50
C THR A 75 9.53 3.85 -12.04
N ALA A 76 10.35 4.74 -12.63
CA ALA A 76 10.55 4.79 -14.09
C ALA A 76 11.07 3.48 -14.71
N LEU A 77 11.71 2.64 -13.91
CA LEU A 77 12.29 1.37 -14.35
C LEU A 77 11.40 0.15 -14.07
N HIS A 78 10.30 0.31 -13.33
CA HIS A 78 9.43 -0.81 -12.94
C HIS A 78 8.86 -1.55 -14.16
N GLU A 79 8.41 -0.81 -15.19
CA GLU A 79 7.85 -1.42 -16.42
C GLU A 79 8.91 -2.29 -17.12
N SER A 80 10.05 -1.72 -17.46
CA SER A 80 11.07 -2.43 -18.24
C SER A 80 11.62 -3.65 -17.51
N ILE A 81 11.93 -3.49 -16.22
CA ILE A 81 12.46 -4.56 -15.38
C ILE A 81 11.39 -5.65 -15.14
N GLY A 82 10.15 -5.25 -14.84
CA GLY A 82 9.07 -6.20 -14.61
C GLY A 82 8.74 -7.03 -15.86
N LEU A 83 8.72 -6.41 -17.05
CA LEU A 83 8.53 -7.11 -18.32
C LEU A 83 9.66 -8.09 -18.62
N GLU A 84 10.91 -7.72 -18.32
CA GLU A 84 12.07 -8.62 -18.50
C GLU A 84 12.02 -9.80 -17.53
N LEU A 85 11.63 -9.58 -16.26
CA LEU A 85 11.42 -10.66 -15.29
C LEU A 85 10.32 -11.62 -15.77
N ALA A 86 9.17 -11.10 -16.20
CA ALA A 86 8.06 -11.90 -16.70
C ALA A 86 8.48 -12.74 -17.93
N ALA A 87 9.22 -12.14 -18.89
CA ALA A 87 9.73 -12.83 -20.06
C ALA A 87 10.73 -13.97 -19.73
N ASN A 88 11.40 -13.88 -18.57
CA ASN A 88 12.34 -14.90 -18.09
C ASN A 88 11.73 -15.88 -17.08
N GLY A 89 10.40 -15.83 -16.87
CA GLY A 89 9.69 -16.77 -15.99
C GLY A 89 9.95 -16.53 -14.50
N VAL A 90 10.32 -15.31 -14.10
CA VAL A 90 10.64 -14.94 -12.71
C VAL A 90 9.46 -14.24 -12.06
N CYS A 91 9.00 -14.73 -10.91
CA CYS A 91 7.99 -14.05 -10.09
C CYS A 91 8.51 -12.71 -9.59
N ALA A 92 7.63 -11.71 -9.31
CA ALA A 92 8.08 -10.39 -8.91
C ALA A 92 7.25 -9.75 -7.80
N LEU A 93 7.92 -9.18 -6.79
CA LEU A 93 7.36 -8.20 -5.87
C LEU A 93 7.87 -6.82 -6.30
N ILE A 94 6.97 -5.99 -6.84
CA ILE A 94 7.31 -4.67 -7.38
C ILE A 94 6.90 -3.61 -6.36
N GLU A 95 7.83 -2.71 -6.00
CA GLU A 95 7.52 -1.61 -5.10
C GLU A 95 6.44 -0.67 -5.66
N LYS A 96 5.75 0.00 -4.75
CA LYS A 96 4.75 1.01 -5.12
C LYS A 96 5.43 2.34 -5.56
N PRO A 97 4.77 3.13 -6.43
CA PRO A 97 3.62 2.74 -7.23
C PRO A 97 3.99 1.67 -8.25
N LEU A 98 3.05 0.82 -8.65
CA LEU A 98 3.31 -0.28 -9.59
C LEU A 98 4.05 0.18 -10.86
N ALA A 99 3.65 1.33 -11.40
CA ALA A 99 4.30 1.97 -12.55
C ALA A 99 4.02 3.48 -12.56
N GLN A 100 4.65 4.21 -13.47
CA GLN A 100 4.46 5.66 -13.63
C GLN A 100 3.13 6.03 -14.31
N SER A 101 2.54 5.14 -15.08
CA SER A 101 1.30 5.38 -15.81
C SER A 101 0.38 4.16 -15.78
N VAL A 102 -0.89 4.38 -16.11
CA VAL A 102 -1.90 3.31 -16.23
C VAL A 102 -1.51 2.33 -17.33
N GLU A 103 -0.98 2.81 -18.46
CA GLU A 103 -0.56 1.98 -19.59
C GLU A 103 0.59 1.05 -19.20
N ALA A 104 1.60 1.58 -18.51
CA ALA A 104 2.73 0.80 -18.03
C ALA A 104 2.30 -0.26 -17.00
N ALA A 105 1.42 0.11 -16.06
CA ALA A 105 0.86 -0.81 -15.09
C ALA A 105 0.02 -1.91 -15.75
N THR A 106 -0.76 -1.57 -16.79
CA THR A 106 -1.56 -2.55 -17.56
C THR A 106 -0.67 -3.57 -18.25
N LYS A 107 0.42 -3.14 -18.90
CA LYS A 107 1.36 -4.07 -19.54
C LYS A 107 2.00 -5.03 -18.54
N LEU A 108 2.33 -4.56 -17.33
CA LEU A 108 2.85 -5.43 -16.29
C LEU A 108 1.83 -6.48 -15.87
N VAL A 109 0.57 -6.09 -15.64
CA VAL A 109 -0.51 -7.02 -15.33
C VAL A 109 -0.63 -8.09 -16.41
N GLU A 110 -0.76 -7.68 -17.68
CA GLU A 110 -0.93 -8.58 -18.82
C GLU A 110 0.25 -9.55 -18.97
N ALA A 111 1.49 -9.07 -18.79
CA ALA A 111 2.69 -9.88 -18.93
C ALA A 111 2.75 -11.00 -17.87
N PHE A 112 2.56 -10.67 -16.61
CA PHE A 112 2.62 -11.66 -15.53
C PHE A 112 1.44 -12.63 -15.56
N GLU A 113 0.23 -12.18 -15.89
CA GLU A 113 -0.93 -13.05 -16.04
C GLU A 113 -0.80 -13.99 -17.22
N THR A 114 -0.32 -13.51 -18.38
CA THR A 114 -0.07 -14.34 -19.56
C THR A 114 0.98 -15.40 -19.28
N ALA A 115 2.02 -15.05 -18.51
CA ALA A 115 3.06 -15.98 -18.12
C ALA A 115 2.65 -16.94 -16.98
N GLY A 116 1.48 -16.72 -16.34
CA GLY A 116 1.03 -17.50 -15.18
C GLY A 116 1.94 -17.38 -13.98
N LEU A 117 2.61 -16.24 -13.81
CA LEU A 117 3.57 -15.98 -12.75
C LEU A 117 2.94 -15.25 -11.56
N VAL A 118 3.41 -15.58 -10.36
CA VAL A 118 3.06 -14.84 -9.16
C VAL A 118 3.73 -13.48 -9.19
N ALA A 119 2.91 -12.42 -9.08
CA ALA A 119 3.42 -11.06 -8.94
C ALA A 119 2.59 -10.26 -7.95
N GLY A 120 3.27 -9.41 -7.18
CA GLY A 120 2.66 -8.56 -6.16
C GLY A 120 3.20 -7.14 -6.18
N VAL A 121 2.49 -6.25 -5.48
CA VAL A 121 2.89 -4.84 -5.32
C VAL A 121 3.22 -4.56 -3.85
N GLY A 122 4.31 -3.82 -3.61
CA GLY A 122 4.80 -3.45 -2.28
C GLY A 122 3.94 -2.43 -1.56
N HIS A 123 2.63 -2.67 -1.44
CA HIS A 123 1.73 -1.85 -0.62
C HIS A 123 1.80 -2.25 0.85
N ILE A 124 2.96 -2.00 1.46
CA ILE A 124 3.35 -2.40 2.82
C ILE A 124 2.32 -2.00 3.90
N GLU A 125 1.58 -0.91 3.72
CA GLU A 125 0.58 -0.45 4.69
C GLU A 125 -0.52 -1.48 4.95
N ARG A 126 -0.86 -2.35 3.98
CA ARG A 126 -1.82 -3.45 4.19
C ARG A 126 -1.38 -4.44 5.27
N TYR A 127 -0.08 -4.54 5.54
CA TYR A 127 0.49 -5.42 6.58
C TYR A 127 0.72 -4.69 7.91
N ASN A 128 0.31 -3.41 8.01
CA ASN A 128 0.37 -2.68 9.28
C ASN A 128 -0.62 -3.28 10.28
N PRO A 129 -0.18 -3.63 11.51
CA PRO A 129 -1.04 -4.29 12.49
C PRO A 129 -2.32 -3.53 12.83
N ALA A 130 -2.28 -2.19 12.88
CA ALA A 130 -3.47 -1.38 13.13
C ALA A 130 -4.50 -1.50 12.01
N LEU A 131 -4.05 -1.47 10.74
CA LEU A 131 -4.93 -1.60 9.57
C LEU A 131 -5.46 -3.02 9.40
N GLN A 132 -4.65 -4.04 9.68
CA GLN A 132 -5.09 -5.43 9.72
C GLN A 132 -6.21 -5.65 10.75
N SER A 133 -6.03 -5.11 11.97
CA SER A 133 -7.03 -5.18 13.01
C SER A 133 -8.28 -4.37 12.65
N LEU A 134 -8.12 -3.19 12.04
CA LEU A 134 -9.23 -2.38 11.54
C LEU A 134 -10.07 -3.15 10.52
N ARG A 135 -9.44 -3.70 9.48
CA ARG A 135 -10.13 -4.50 8.45
C ARG A 135 -10.91 -5.66 9.06
N THR A 136 -10.27 -6.48 9.90
CA THR A 136 -10.93 -7.61 10.57
C THR A 136 -12.19 -7.18 11.33
N ARG A 137 -12.17 -6.01 11.99
CA ARG A 137 -13.31 -5.50 12.74
C ARG A 137 -14.43 -4.94 11.86
N LEU A 138 -14.05 -4.29 10.74
CA LEU A 138 -15.02 -3.87 9.73
C LEU A 138 -15.71 -5.08 9.09
N GLU A 139 -14.96 -6.13 8.76
CA GLU A 139 -15.48 -7.42 8.25
C GLU A 139 -16.41 -8.11 9.25
N ALA A 140 -16.13 -8.00 10.55
CA ALA A 140 -16.98 -8.50 11.62
C ALA A 140 -18.22 -7.62 11.87
N GLY A 141 -18.40 -6.50 11.16
CA GLY A 141 -19.54 -5.59 11.31
C GLY A 141 -19.53 -4.80 12.63
N GLU A 142 -18.38 -4.68 13.29
CA GLU A 142 -18.28 -3.95 14.58
C GLU A 142 -18.65 -2.48 14.44
N LEU A 143 -18.42 -1.86 13.26
CA LEU A 143 -18.75 -0.45 12.99
C LEU A 143 -20.19 -0.25 12.46
N GLY A 144 -20.85 -1.29 11.95
CA GLY A 144 -22.10 -1.17 11.20
C GLY A 144 -21.86 -0.66 9.78
N GLU A 145 -22.79 0.14 9.24
CA GLU A 145 -22.62 0.80 7.95
C GLU A 145 -21.50 1.83 8.03
N VAL A 146 -20.59 1.80 7.06
CA VAL A 146 -19.48 2.76 6.96
C VAL A 146 -19.95 4.00 6.19
N PHE A 147 -19.82 5.18 6.81
CA PHE A 147 -20.23 6.45 6.20
C PHE A 147 -19.06 7.18 5.56
N GLN A 148 -17.89 7.13 6.21
CA GLN A 148 -16.75 7.92 5.81
C GLN A 148 -15.42 7.27 6.16
N VAL A 149 -14.42 7.46 5.28
CA VAL A 149 -13.01 7.20 5.55
C VAL A 149 -12.22 8.50 5.38
N VAL A 150 -11.48 8.89 6.39
CA VAL A 150 -10.59 10.07 6.36
C VAL A 150 -9.17 9.63 6.61
N THR A 151 -8.24 10.01 5.72
CA THR A 151 -6.81 9.77 5.97
C THR A 151 -6.04 11.08 6.04
N ARG A 152 -5.03 11.10 6.90
CA ARG A 152 -4.04 12.18 6.98
C ARG A 152 -2.65 11.58 6.93
N ARG A 153 -1.94 11.89 5.84
CA ARG A 153 -0.57 11.42 5.63
C ARG A 153 0.32 12.60 5.32
N GLN A 154 1.03 13.06 6.31
CA GLN A 154 1.84 14.26 6.19
C GLN A 154 3.18 14.13 6.91
N GLY A 155 4.14 14.94 6.51
CA GLY A 155 5.47 14.97 7.10
C GLY A 155 6.43 15.87 6.32
N PRO A 156 7.69 15.96 6.76
CA PRO A 156 8.70 16.69 6.02
C PRO A 156 9.04 15.99 4.70
N PHE A 157 9.46 16.78 3.72
CA PHE A 157 9.86 16.29 2.40
C PHE A 157 11.02 15.28 2.50
N PRO A 158 10.86 14.08 1.93
CA PRO A 158 11.93 13.09 1.88
C PRO A 158 12.86 13.38 0.69
N HIS A 159 14.00 14.01 0.91
CA HIS A 159 14.95 14.45 -0.14
C HIS A 159 15.33 13.37 -1.17
N ARG A 160 15.07 12.09 -0.89
CA ARG A 160 15.30 10.96 -1.81
C ARG A 160 14.33 10.89 -2.98
N ILE A 161 13.17 11.56 -2.90
CA ILE A 161 12.13 11.53 -3.95
C ILE A 161 12.36 12.71 -4.89
N ALA A 162 12.68 12.42 -6.16
CA ALA A 162 12.97 13.43 -7.15
C ALA A 162 12.09 13.35 -8.41
N ASP A 163 11.52 12.20 -8.68
CA ASP A 163 10.90 11.81 -9.96
C ASP A 163 9.38 11.87 -9.98
N VAL A 164 8.73 11.97 -8.82
CA VAL A 164 7.26 12.00 -8.71
C VAL A 164 6.78 13.04 -7.70
N GLY A 165 5.48 13.37 -7.76
CA GLY A 165 4.78 14.19 -6.78
C GLY A 165 4.22 13.40 -5.61
N VAL A 166 3.61 14.14 -4.66
CA VAL A 166 3.04 13.56 -3.45
C VAL A 166 1.87 12.61 -3.73
N VAL A 167 1.17 12.78 -4.86
CA VAL A 167 0.08 11.89 -5.26
C VAL A 167 0.61 10.50 -5.54
N MET A 168 1.61 10.39 -6.41
CA MET A 168 2.16 9.08 -6.80
C MET A 168 3.02 8.45 -5.70
N ASP A 169 3.72 9.23 -4.88
CA ASP A 169 4.55 8.65 -3.80
C ASP A 169 3.75 8.35 -2.53
N LEU A 170 2.97 9.31 -2.02
CA LEU A 170 2.30 9.15 -0.72
C LEU A 170 0.82 8.81 -0.82
N ALA A 171 0.04 9.50 -1.69
CA ALA A 171 -1.41 9.30 -1.72
C ALA A 171 -1.79 7.90 -2.22
N THR A 172 -0.94 7.24 -3.00
CA THR A 172 -1.12 5.84 -3.40
C THR A 172 -1.25 4.89 -2.20
N HIS A 173 -0.60 5.16 -1.07
CA HIS A 173 -0.82 4.41 0.16
C HIS A 173 -2.25 4.58 0.70
N ASP A 174 -2.75 5.83 0.72
CA ASP A 174 -4.07 6.15 1.27
C ASP A 174 -5.20 5.67 0.35
N ILE A 175 -4.99 5.73 -0.96
CA ILE A 175 -5.89 5.17 -1.97
C ILE A 175 -6.01 3.66 -1.77
N ASP A 176 -4.88 2.96 -1.75
CA ASP A 176 -4.82 1.52 -1.63
C ASP A 176 -5.43 1.03 -0.31
N LEU A 177 -4.97 1.59 0.84
CA LEU A 177 -5.46 1.17 2.15
C LEU A 177 -6.97 1.42 2.31
N THR A 178 -7.51 2.51 1.75
CA THR A 178 -8.93 2.84 1.86
C THR A 178 -9.79 1.83 1.10
N ALA A 179 -9.43 1.52 -0.15
CA ALA A 179 -10.11 0.49 -0.92
C ALA A 179 -10.02 -0.88 -0.23
N TRP A 180 -8.84 -1.21 0.29
CA TRP A 180 -8.60 -2.50 0.94
C TRP A 180 -9.32 -2.65 2.28
N VAL A 181 -9.29 -1.66 3.18
CA VAL A 181 -9.95 -1.79 4.49
C VAL A 181 -11.47 -1.80 4.39
N THR A 182 -12.03 -1.15 3.36
CA THR A 182 -13.48 -1.13 3.13
C THR A 182 -13.96 -2.26 2.23
N GLY A 183 -13.07 -2.90 1.44
CA GLY A 183 -13.44 -3.84 0.39
C GLY A 183 -14.27 -3.19 -0.72
N ARG A 184 -14.06 -1.89 -1.00
CA ARG A 184 -14.83 -1.10 -1.96
C ARG A 184 -13.91 -0.37 -2.95
N ASP A 185 -14.37 -0.26 -4.20
CA ASP A 185 -13.66 0.50 -5.22
C ASP A 185 -14.08 1.98 -5.21
N TYR A 186 -13.17 2.85 -5.65
CA TYR A 186 -13.51 4.25 -5.94
C TYR A 186 -14.39 4.35 -7.18
N THR A 187 -15.42 5.21 -7.13
CA THR A 187 -16.29 5.52 -8.26
C THR A 187 -16.05 6.92 -8.81
N SER A 188 -15.63 7.84 -7.94
CA SER A 188 -15.31 9.22 -8.36
C SER A 188 -14.36 9.89 -7.38
N VAL A 189 -13.59 10.85 -7.89
CA VAL A 189 -12.67 11.67 -7.11
C VAL A 189 -12.68 13.13 -7.56
N ALA A 190 -12.48 14.03 -6.60
CA ALA A 190 -12.16 15.44 -6.81
C ALA A 190 -10.93 15.82 -6.00
N ALA A 191 -9.96 16.48 -6.63
CA ALA A 191 -8.71 16.83 -6.01
C ALA A 191 -8.29 18.28 -6.24
N ARG A 192 -7.46 18.80 -5.33
CA ARG A 192 -6.69 20.02 -5.49
C ARG A 192 -5.26 19.75 -5.08
N THR A 193 -4.31 20.15 -5.90
CA THR A 193 -2.88 20.03 -5.64
C THR A 193 -2.23 21.40 -5.50
N VAL A 194 -1.12 21.44 -4.78
CA VAL A 194 -0.30 22.64 -4.59
C VAL A 194 1.16 22.27 -4.68
N SER A 195 1.98 23.13 -5.32
CA SER A 195 3.45 23.08 -5.32
C SER A 195 3.97 24.32 -4.59
N ARG A 196 4.68 24.12 -3.48
CA ARG A 196 5.22 25.18 -2.63
C ARG A 196 6.72 25.12 -2.40
N SER A 197 7.33 23.94 -2.61
CA SER A 197 8.77 23.73 -2.38
C SER A 197 9.64 24.19 -3.55
N GLY A 198 9.07 24.70 -4.64
CA GLY A 198 9.79 25.06 -5.86
C GLY A 198 10.15 23.87 -6.76
N ARG A 199 9.63 22.67 -6.47
CA ARG A 199 9.77 21.48 -7.30
C ARG A 199 8.77 21.50 -8.47
N LEU A 200 9.05 20.67 -9.47
CA LEU A 200 8.16 20.51 -10.65
C LEU A 200 6.85 19.78 -10.31
N HIS A 201 6.86 18.95 -9.25
CA HIS A 201 5.74 18.13 -8.84
C HIS A 201 5.00 18.75 -7.64
N GLU A 202 3.78 18.33 -7.44
CA GLU A 202 2.95 18.75 -6.32
C GLU A 202 3.49 18.24 -4.97
N ASP A 203 3.35 19.08 -3.93
CA ASP A 203 3.80 18.81 -2.56
C ASP A 203 2.64 18.47 -1.62
N MET A 204 1.42 18.83 -2.03
CA MET A 204 0.21 18.64 -1.25
C MET A 204 -0.93 18.27 -2.18
N VAL A 205 -1.78 17.37 -1.71
CA VAL A 205 -3.07 17.05 -2.32
C VAL A 205 -4.15 16.97 -1.24
N ALA A 206 -5.29 17.57 -1.53
CA ALA A 206 -6.54 17.39 -0.79
C ALA A 206 -7.55 16.72 -1.72
N VAL A 207 -8.17 15.64 -1.25
CA VAL A 207 -9.06 14.78 -2.03
C VAL A 207 -10.40 14.63 -1.34
N VAL A 208 -11.47 14.67 -2.13
CA VAL A 208 -12.80 14.15 -1.79
C VAL A 208 -13.15 13.10 -2.82
N GLY A 209 -13.67 11.96 -2.40
CA GLY A 209 -14.07 10.89 -3.32
C GLY A 209 -15.26 10.10 -2.78
N GLN A 210 -15.73 9.16 -3.59
CA GLN A 210 -16.82 8.27 -3.26
C GLN A 210 -16.46 6.85 -3.62
N LEU A 211 -16.81 5.90 -2.76
CA LEU A 211 -16.69 4.47 -3.02
C LEU A 211 -17.97 3.90 -3.61
N SER A 212 -17.92 2.64 -4.04
CA SER A 212 -18.99 1.96 -4.78
C SER A 212 -20.29 1.76 -4.00
N ASP A 213 -20.24 1.79 -2.67
CA ASP A 213 -21.40 1.72 -1.78
C ASP A 213 -21.93 3.11 -1.33
N GLY A 214 -21.32 4.19 -1.82
CA GLY A 214 -21.65 5.55 -1.43
C GLY A 214 -20.80 6.11 -0.29
N THR A 215 -19.94 5.32 0.34
CA THR A 215 -19.01 5.79 1.38
C THR A 215 -18.18 6.98 0.88
N MET A 216 -18.16 8.05 1.67
CA MET A 216 -17.36 9.24 1.38
C MET A 216 -15.92 9.06 1.82
N VAL A 217 -14.97 9.52 1.01
CA VAL A 217 -13.55 9.52 1.38
C VAL A 217 -12.94 10.91 1.32
N ASN A 218 -12.01 11.17 2.26
CA ASN A 218 -11.21 12.39 2.29
C ASN A 218 -9.75 12.05 2.55
N HIS A 219 -8.84 12.53 1.69
CA HIS A 219 -7.40 12.38 1.90
C HIS A 219 -6.73 13.75 1.97
N LEU A 220 -5.90 13.95 2.98
CA LEU A 220 -5.00 15.09 3.08
C LEU A 220 -3.57 14.58 3.16
N VAL A 221 -2.83 14.77 2.07
CA VAL A 221 -1.49 14.23 1.94
C VAL A 221 -0.52 15.34 1.57
N ASN A 222 0.60 15.46 2.30
CA ASN A 222 1.59 16.47 1.98
C ASN A 222 3.00 16.17 2.52
N TRP A 223 3.99 16.83 1.93
CA TRP A 223 5.38 16.87 2.35
C TRP A 223 5.78 18.22 3.01
N LEU A 224 4.81 19.02 3.41
CA LEU A 224 5.02 20.39 3.90
C LEU A 224 4.92 20.50 5.43
N SER A 225 4.46 19.45 6.10
CA SER A 225 4.30 19.44 7.56
C SER A 225 5.61 19.11 8.26
N PRO A 226 6.01 19.83 9.31
CA PRO A 226 7.13 19.43 10.16
C PRO A 226 6.78 18.22 11.03
N LEU A 227 5.49 17.97 11.27
CA LEU A 227 5.00 16.81 12.03
C LEU A 227 4.70 15.65 11.10
N LYS A 228 5.19 14.47 11.44
CA LYS A 228 4.86 13.24 10.76
C LYS A 228 3.55 12.67 11.31
N GLU A 229 2.54 12.53 10.47
CA GLU A 229 1.23 11.98 10.82
C GLU A 229 0.84 10.91 9.81
N ARG A 230 0.27 9.81 10.29
CA ARG A 230 -0.23 8.67 9.50
C ARG A 230 -1.49 8.15 10.17
N SER A 231 -2.61 8.81 9.97
CA SER A 231 -3.89 8.43 10.60
C SER A 231 -4.94 8.05 9.56
N THR A 232 -5.72 7.04 9.90
CA THR A 232 -6.91 6.61 9.16
C THR A 232 -8.09 6.56 10.13
N VAL A 233 -9.12 7.32 9.83
CA VAL A 233 -10.35 7.42 10.62
C VAL A 233 -11.49 6.84 9.79
N VAL A 234 -12.18 5.85 10.34
CA VAL A 234 -13.37 5.24 9.70
C VAL A 234 -14.57 5.46 10.61
N THR A 235 -15.56 6.15 10.11
CA THR A 235 -16.79 6.51 10.85
C THR A 235 -17.97 5.73 10.27
N GLY A 236 -18.83 5.21 11.15
CA GLY A 236 -20.04 4.49 10.77
C GLY A 236 -21.11 4.56 11.85
N ASP A 237 -22.14 3.70 11.73
CA ASP A 237 -23.31 3.68 12.62
C ASP A 237 -22.98 3.62 14.08
N LYS A 238 -22.03 2.76 14.47
CA LYS A 238 -21.77 2.39 15.85
C LYS A 238 -20.66 3.21 16.50
N GLY A 239 -20.00 4.07 15.72
CA GLY A 239 -18.90 4.88 16.24
C GLY A 239 -17.83 5.22 15.21
N CYS A 240 -16.58 5.26 15.68
CA CYS A 240 -15.44 5.65 14.87
C CYS A 240 -14.20 4.84 15.27
N PHE A 241 -13.52 4.25 14.30
CA PHE A 241 -12.17 3.71 14.47
C PHE A 241 -11.12 4.75 14.09
N ILE A 242 -10.05 4.85 14.88
CA ILE A 242 -8.84 5.63 14.56
C ILE A 242 -7.65 4.69 14.56
N ALA A 243 -7.05 4.51 13.39
CA ALA A 243 -5.79 3.77 13.22
C ALA A 243 -4.64 4.75 13.02
N ASP A 244 -3.59 4.63 13.85
CA ASP A 244 -2.31 5.32 13.67
C ASP A 244 -1.28 4.31 13.17
N THR A 245 -0.81 4.47 11.92
CA THR A 245 0.13 3.52 11.32
C THR A 245 1.59 3.78 11.71
N LEU A 246 1.91 4.91 12.34
CA LEU A 246 3.25 5.15 12.91
C LEU A 246 3.48 4.33 14.17
N THR A 247 2.47 4.29 15.03
CA THR A 247 2.53 3.57 16.31
C THR A 247 1.94 2.17 16.22
N ALA A 248 1.25 1.87 15.12
CA ALA A 248 0.44 0.67 14.90
C ALA A 248 -0.62 0.48 16.00
N ASP A 249 -1.30 1.57 16.36
CA ASP A 249 -2.37 1.59 17.35
C ASP A 249 -3.74 1.71 16.70
N LEU A 250 -4.73 1.03 17.28
CA LEU A 250 -6.13 1.14 16.89
C LEU A 250 -6.98 1.46 18.11
N THR A 251 -7.82 2.50 17.97
CA THR A 251 -8.77 2.92 18.99
C THR A 251 -10.17 2.98 18.39
N PHE A 252 -11.16 2.49 19.13
CA PHE A 252 -12.58 2.60 18.81
C PHE A 252 -13.24 3.56 19.80
N TYR A 253 -14.04 4.47 19.28
CA TYR A 253 -14.91 5.37 20.03
C TYR A 253 -16.35 4.97 19.70
N ALA A 254 -17.08 4.45 20.67
CA ALA A 254 -18.46 4.03 20.48
C ALA A 254 -19.40 5.24 20.50
N ASN A 255 -20.48 5.17 19.72
CA ASN A 255 -21.62 6.06 19.92
C ASN A 255 -22.36 5.63 21.18
N ALA A 256 -22.69 6.58 22.08
CA ALA A 256 -23.49 6.28 23.25
C ALA A 256 -24.93 6.76 23.06
N ALA A 257 -25.87 5.93 23.54
CA ALA A 257 -27.20 6.37 23.87
C ALA A 257 -27.22 6.85 25.34
N ILE A 258 -26.69 8.06 25.59
CA ILE A 258 -26.81 8.63 26.93
C ILE A 258 -28.13 9.39 26.97
N ASP A 259 -29.02 9.00 27.88
CA ASP A 259 -30.17 9.80 28.31
C ASP A 259 -29.62 11.02 29.07
N THR A 260 -29.38 12.11 28.35
CA THR A 260 -29.07 13.37 28.96
C THR A 260 -30.36 14.06 29.31
N GLU A 261 -30.51 14.52 30.56
CA GLU A 261 -31.64 15.32 31.05
C GLU A 261 -31.83 16.65 30.27
N TRP A 262 -30.87 16.99 29.39
CA TRP A 262 -30.89 18.18 28.55
C TRP A 262 -31.27 17.83 27.11
N GLU A 263 -32.54 17.76 26.81
CA GLU A 263 -33.10 17.56 25.48
C GLU A 263 -32.50 18.47 24.40
N ALA A 264 -32.24 19.74 24.78
CA ALA A 264 -31.61 20.74 23.89
C ALA A 264 -30.14 20.38 23.53
N LEU A 265 -29.39 19.77 24.44
CA LEU A 265 -28.01 19.35 24.18
C LEU A 265 -27.93 18.09 23.31
N ARG A 266 -28.90 17.18 23.48
CA ARG A 266 -29.10 15.99 22.70
C ARG A 266 -29.44 16.32 21.24
N ALA A 267 -30.36 17.28 21.02
CA ALA A 267 -30.70 17.79 19.69
C ALA A 267 -29.54 18.54 19.01
N PHE A 268 -28.65 19.16 19.79
CA PHE A 268 -27.51 19.90 19.24
C PHE A 268 -26.30 19.04 18.93
N ARG A 269 -26.01 18.00 19.72
CA ARG A 269 -24.84 17.13 19.52
C ARG A 269 -25.10 15.94 18.59
N GLY A 270 -26.34 15.53 18.39
CA GLY A 270 -26.75 14.43 17.52
C GLY A 270 -26.27 13.05 17.97
N VAL A 271 -25.04 12.93 18.50
CA VAL A 271 -24.42 11.70 19.02
C VAL A 271 -23.69 12.04 20.32
N ALA A 272 -23.83 11.19 21.35
CA ALA A 272 -23.04 11.26 22.56
C ALA A 272 -21.78 10.40 22.45
N GLU A 273 -20.70 10.81 23.10
CA GLU A 273 -19.50 10.01 23.25
C GLU A 273 -19.78 8.82 24.19
N GLY A 274 -19.53 7.61 23.72
CA GLY A 274 -19.60 6.38 24.49
C GLY A 274 -18.22 5.91 24.95
N ASP A 275 -18.09 4.61 25.13
CA ASP A 275 -16.84 3.99 25.57
C ASP A 275 -15.72 4.17 24.53
N MET A 276 -14.50 4.38 25.01
CA MET A 276 -13.29 4.35 24.22
C MET A 276 -12.53 3.05 24.49
N VAL A 277 -12.24 2.30 23.45
CA VAL A 277 -11.45 1.06 23.54
C VAL A 277 -10.19 1.17 22.70
N ARG A 278 -9.02 1.09 23.34
CA ARG A 278 -7.74 0.93 22.66
C ARG A 278 -7.38 -0.56 22.63
N TYR A 279 -7.16 -1.10 21.44
CA TYR A 279 -6.89 -2.52 21.26
C TYR A 279 -5.42 -2.87 21.49
N ALA A 280 -5.17 -3.97 22.21
CA ALA A 280 -3.85 -4.57 22.30
C ALA A 280 -3.59 -5.41 21.03
N ILE A 281 -2.65 -4.98 20.20
CA ILE A 281 -2.35 -5.58 18.91
C ILE A 281 -0.90 -6.04 18.89
N PRO A 282 -0.60 -7.31 18.52
CA PRO A 282 0.78 -7.75 18.29
C PRO A 282 1.40 -6.96 17.12
N LYS A 283 2.53 -6.30 17.39
CA LYS A 283 3.16 -5.40 16.40
C LYS A 283 4.29 -6.13 15.67
N ARG A 284 3.92 -6.90 14.64
CA ARG A 284 4.88 -7.50 13.71
C ARG A 284 5.39 -6.45 12.73
N GLU A 285 6.61 -6.60 12.24
CA GLU A 285 7.18 -5.73 11.22
C GLU A 285 6.43 -5.92 9.89
N PRO A 286 5.78 -4.86 9.32
CA PRO A 286 5.00 -4.99 8.10
C PRO A 286 5.79 -5.53 6.91
N LEU A 287 7.05 -5.07 6.71
CA LEU A 287 7.89 -5.53 5.61
C LEU A 287 8.22 -7.02 5.71
N LEU A 288 8.47 -7.52 6.92
CA LEU A 288 8.69 -8.95 7.13
C LEU A 288 7.43 -9.76 6.77
N VAL A 289 6.25 -9.30 7.21
CA VAL A 289 4.98 -9.97 6.89
C VAL A 289 4.71 -9.98 5.40
N GLU A 290 4.96 -8.88 4.69
CA GLU A 290 4.85 -8.78 3.23
C GLU A 290 5.71 -9.84 2.54
N HIS A 291 6.97 -9.95 2.92
CA HIS A 291 7.88 -10.96 2.35
C HIS A 291 7.47 -12.39 2.68
N GLU A 292 6.99 -12.66 3.89
CA GLU A 292 6.47 -13.99 4.24
C GLU A 292 5.27 -14.35 3.36
N ARG A 293 4.33 -13.41 3.17
CA ARG A 293 3.15 -13.61 2.32
C ARG A 293 3.56 -13.83 0.86
N PHE A 294 4.50 -13.03 0.37
CA PHE A 294 4.96 -13.17 -1.01
C PHE A 294 5.71 -14.51 -1.23
N ARG A 295 6.61 -14.90 -0.32
CA ARG A 295 7.26 -16.22 -0.32
C ARG A 295 6.22 -17.35 -0.39
N ASP A 296 5.22 -17.31 0.49
CA ASP A 296 4.18 -18.34 0.56
C ASP A 296 3.38 -18.42 -0.75
N ALA A 297 3.08 -17.28 -1.38
CA ALA A 297 2.43 -17.23 -2.69
C ALA A 297 3.31 -17.88 -3.79
N VAL A 298 4.62 -17.58 -3.81
CA VAL A 298 5.56 -18.19 -4.78
C VAL A 298 5.69 -19.70 -4.57
N GLU A 299 5.57 -20.17 -3.32
CA GLU A 299 5.53 -21.62 -2.99
C GLU A 299 4.17 -22.27 -3.34
N GLY A 300 3.21 -21.52 -3.88
CA GLY A 300 1.88 -22.03 -4.23
C GLY A 300 0.95 -22.24 -3.02
N LYS A 301 1.29 -21.67 -1.86
CA LYS A 301 0.41 -21.66 -0.68
C LYS A 301 -0.64 -20.56 -0.81
N GLN A 302 -1.79 -20.76 -0.16
CA GLN A 302 -2.78 -19.70 -0.04
C GLN A 302 -2.18 -18.52 0.73
N SER A 303 -2.13 -17.35 0.10
CA SER A 303 -1.51 -16.16 0.68
C SER A 303 -2.21 -14.89 0.20
N ASP A 304 -2.34 -13.94 1.11
CA ASP A 304 -2.95 -12.62 0.86
C ASP A 304 -1.84 -11.64 0.45
N ILE A 305 -1.55 -11.58 -0.85
CA ILE A 305 -0.64 -10.60 -1.43
C ILE A 305 -1.42 -9.50 -2.14
N VAL A 306 -0.83 -8.32 -2.26
CA VAL A 306 -1.40 -7.27 -3.12
C VAL A 306 -1.15 -7.62 -4.57
N THR A 307 -2.19 -7.92 -5.34
CA THR A 307 -2.06 -8.31 -6.74
C THR A 307 -1.67 -7.12 -7.63
N LEU A 308 -1.08 -7.42 -8.82
CA LEU A 308 -0.80 -6.36 -9.79
C LEU A 308 -2.07 -5.63 -10.25
N ARG A 309 -3.22 -6.32 -10.34
CA ARG A 309 -4.52 -5.69 -10.65
C ARG A 309 -4.93 -4.67 -9.59
N GLN A 310 -4.74 -4.98 -8.32
CA GLN A 310 -5.00 -4.02 -7.23
C GLN A 310 -4.04 -2.82 -7.31
N GLY A 311 -2.76 -3.06 -7.60
CA GLY A 311 -1.78 -1.99 -7.85
C GLY A 311 -2.15 -1.12 -9.06
N LEU A 312 -2.62 -1.72 -10.16
CA LEU A 312 -3.12 -0.98 -11.33
C LEU A 312 -4.30 -0.07 -10.95
N ARG A 313 -5.25 -0.55 -10.14
CA ARG A 313 -6.36 0.28 -9.65
C ARG A 313 -5.89 1.48 -8.85
N THR A 314 -4.91 1.28 -7.98
CA THR A 314 -4.31 2.38 -7.22
C THR A 314 -3.70 3.43 -8.16
N VAL A 315 -3.00 3.00 -9.21
CA VAL A 315 -2.45 3.90 -10.24
C VAL A 315 -3.56 4.62 -11.02
N GLN A 316 -4.65 3.94 -11.37
CA GLN A 316 -5.81 4.54 -12.05
C GLN A 316 -6.46 5.64 -11.20
N VAL A 317 -6.69 5.39 -9.91
CA VAL A 317 -7.22 6.42 -9.00
C VAL A 317 -6.25 7.59 -8.85
N ALA A 318 -4.95 7.32 -8.70
CA ALA A 318 -3.95 8.37 -8.62
C ALA A 318 -3.88 9.24 -9.89
N ALA A 319 -4.01 8.64 -11.07
CA ALA A 319 -4.10 9.35 -12.34
C ALA A 319 -5.37 10.23 -12.40
N ALA A 320 -6.52 9.70 -11.96
CA ALA A 320 -7.77 10.45 -11.87
C ALA A 320 -7.69 11.65 -10.90
N LEU A 321 -6.93 11.53 -9.80
CA LEU A 321 -6.66 12.66 -8.89
C LEU A 321 -5.87 13.78 -9.57
N LEU A 322 -4.83 13.41 -10.33
CA LEU A 322 -4.02 14.39 -11.08
C LEU A 322 -4.84 15.08 -12.18
N GLU A 323 -5.65 14.32 -12.92
CA GLU A 323 -6.59 14.84 -13.91
C GLU A 323 -7.59 15.80 -13.25
N SER A 324 -8.23 15.38 -12.15
CA SER A 324 -9.18 16.22 -11.41
C SER A 324 -8.54 17.52 -10.92
N ALA A 325 -7.31 17.45 -10.43
CA ALA A 325 -6.59 18.64 -9.95
C ALA A 325 -6.25 19.60 -11.09
N SER A 326 -5.89 19.09 -12.28
CA SER A 326 -5.60 19.85 -13.48
C SER A 326 -6.86 20.54 -14.03
N ASP A 327 -7.94 19.79 -14.19
CA ASP A 327 -9.16 20.26 -14.87
C ASP A 327 -10.12 20.99 -13.94
N GLY A 328 -9.94 20.83 -12.64
CA GLY A 328 -10.82 21.42 -11.64
C GLY A 328 -12.19 20.76 -11.53
N LYS A 329 -12.35 19.52 -12.02
CA LYS A 329 -13.61 18.78 -12.10
C LYS A 329 -13.58 17.50 -11.29
N VAL A 330 -14.75 16.93 -11.01
CA VAL A 330 -14.89 15.56 -10.56
C VAL A 330 -14.56 14.62 -11.70
N VAL A 331 -13.73 13.62 -11.45
CA VAL A 331 -13.37 12.57 -12.41
C VAL A 331 -13.98 11.25 -11.93
N SER A 332 -14.66 10.56 -12.84
CA SER A 332 -15.18 9.21 -12.60
C SER A 332 -14.04 8.19 -12.72
N VAL A 333 -13.98 7.25 -11.79
CA VAL A 333 -13.06 6.12 -11.85
C VAL A 333 -13.82 4.92 -12.42
N ALA A 334 -13.26 4.30 -13.45
CA ALA A 334 -13.88 3.14 -14.06
C ALA A 334 -14.06 2.00 -13.03
N ALA A 335 -15.25 1.40 -13.04
CA ALA A 335 -15.51 0.24 -12.18
C ALA A 335 -14.56 -0.91 -12.51
N SER A 336 -14.20 -1.71 -11.50
CA SER A 336 -13.51 -2.97 -11.71
C SER A 336 -14.33 -3.89 -12.61
N GLY A 337 -13.69 -4.54 -13.58
CA GLY A 337 -14.23 -5.79 -14.13
C GLY A 337 -14.45 -6.80 -12.99
N SER A 338 -15.11 -7.91 -13.24
CA SER A 338 -15.66 -8.92 -12.31
C SER A 338 -14.73 -9.55 -11.25
N ASP A 339 -13.54 -9.00 -11.02
CA ASP A 339 -12.54 -9.50 -10.06
C ASP A 339 -12.51 -8.70 -8.74
N ALA A 340 -13.59 -8.01 -8.38
CA ALA A 340 -13.71 -7.38 -7.07
C ALA A 340 -13.64 -8.45 -5.98
N GLU A 341 -12.77 -8.27 -4.97
CA GLU A 341 -12.88 -9.03 -3.72
C GLU A 341 -14.34 -9.00 -3.25
N PRO A 342 -14.88 -10.11 -2.71
CA PRO A 342 -16.26 -10.12 -2.24
C PRO A 342 -16.46 -8.97 -1.25
N ALA A 343 -17.44 -8.11 -1.56
CA ALA A 343 -17.79 -6.98 -0.73
C ALA A 343 -18.03 -7.44 0.71
N LEU A 344 -17.51 -6.70 1.68
CA LEU A 344 -17.82 -6.86 3.10
C LEU A 344 -19.34 -6.83 3.26
N ARG A 345 -19.94 -7.87 3.87
CA ARG A 345 -21.38 -7.97 4.15
C ARG A 345 -21.72 -7.37 5.50
#